data_9740728543839a4f31e64dc1bb62a60f
#
_entry.id   9740728543839a4f31e64dc1bb62a60f
#
_cell.length_a   1.000
_cell.length_b   1.000
_cell.length_c   1.000
_cell.angle_alpha   90.00
_cell.angle_beta   90.00
_cell.angle_gamma   90.00
#
_symmetry.space_group_name_H-M   'P 1'
#
loop_
_entity.id
_entity.type
_entity.pdbx_description
1 polymer ?
#
loop_
_entity_poly.entity_id
_entity_poly.type
_entity_poly.pdbx_seq_one_letter_code
_entity_poly.pdbx_strand_id
1 'polypeptide(L)'
;MAAVLMAPNALEVRTVITPRPSPADVLIKVEACAVCSSDLSLTAKPWPGQPPYGSFIPGHEYSGTIVALGETVDEFKIGDRVAVEAHLGCLRCRNCRLGNYTACLNYGKKGHRANGFTTNGGFAQYVVNHVNTVYPIPDSVGFEEASLITNLGCVLYGFETIGGYIVGDHVAVIGPGPLGLISVEVAKALCAGRVFLIGTRTARLKAGKALGADRIIDVSKEDPVQVIKEETNGIGADLVIESSGATQAPQMAIDMARRMGKILLLGFPEEPAHTNFSDLGKENKSIHTVRGEGWANCGRAISLLASNRVSLKSLVTHSFSLNDIFEAFKTFKERIGGAIKVVVKPNQR
;
A
#
# COMPACT_ATOMS: atom_id res chain seq x y z
N MET A 1 6.10 -19.38 15.54
CA MET A 1 4.65 -19.35 15.30
C MET A 1 4.36 -18.56 14.04
N ALA A 2 3.36 -18.98 13.27
CA ALA A 2 2.91 -18.29 12.06
C ALA A 2 1.41 -18.51 11.82
N ALA A 3 0.74 -17.55 11.20
CA ALA A 3 -0.63 -17.69 10.72
C ALA A 3 -0.60 -18.37 9.34
N VAL A 4 -0.91 -19.64 9.29
CA VAL A 4 -0.90 -20.48 8.10
C VAL A 4 -2.28 -20.52 7.47
N LEU A 5 -2.38 -20.27 6.17
CA LEU A 5 -3.63 -20.39 5.43
C LEU A 5 -3.93 -21.86 5.15
N MET A 6 -4.94 -22.42 5.82
CA MET A 6 -5.30 -23.84 5.76
C MET A 6 -6.37 -24.16 4.72
N ALA A 7 -7.26 -23.21 4.46
CA ALA A 7 -8.35 -23.28 3.49
C ALA A 7 -8.78 -21.85 3.16
N PRO A 8 -9.69 -21.61 2.20
CA PRO A 8 -10.22 -20.27 1.92
C PRO A 8 -10.72 -19.58 3.20
N ASN A 9 -10.17 -18.40 3.50
CA ASN A 9 -10.45 -17.59 4.69
C ASN A 9 -10.17 -18.28 6.05
N ALA A 10 -9.46 -19.41 6.06
CA ALA A 10 -9.14 -20.15 7.28
C ALA A 10 -7.64 -20.01 7.62
N LEU A 11 -7.31 -19.02 8.42
CA LEU A 11 -5.98 -18.84 9.02
C LEU A 11 -5.91 -19.58 10.35
N GLU A 12 -4.84 -20.33 10.57
CA GLU A 12 -4.56 -20.97 11.85
C GLU A 12 -3.16 -20.62 12.34
N VAL A 13 -3.04 -20.25 13.61
CA VAL A 13 -1.73 -20.02 14.23
C VAL A 13 -1.10 -21.37 14.57
N ARG A 14 0.05 -21.66 13.96
CA ARG A 14 0.76 -22.93 14.09
C ARG A 14 2.23 -22.74 14.42
N THR A 15 2.81 -23.73 15.07
CA THR A 15 4.27 -23.86 15.14
C THR A 15 4.79 -24.33 13.78
N VAL A 16 5.69 -23.57 13.21
CA VAL A 16 6.36 -23.88 11.95
C VAL A 16 7.88 -23.86 12.14
N ILE A 17 8.61 -24.55 11.28
CA ILE A 17 10.07 -24.51 11.29
C ILE A 17 10.51 -23.08 10.91
N THR A 18 11.39 -22.50 11.72
CA THR A 18 12.00 -21.21 11.42
C THR A 18 12.80 -21.34 10.13
N PRO A 19 12.51 -20.51 9.09
CA PRO A 19 13.23 -20.62 7.82
C PRO A 19 14.70 -20.21 7.99
N ARG A 20 15.56 -20.76 7.13
CA ARG A 20 16.98 -20.34 7.06
C ARG A 20 17.18 -19.41 5.85
N PRO A 21 17.95 -18.32 6.00
CA PRO A 21 18.25 -17.46 4.86
C PRO A 21 19.13 -18.20 3.86
N SER A 22 18.82 -18.03 2.56
CA SER A 22 19.71 -18.41 1.46
C SER A 22 20.87 -17.41 1.35
N PRO A 23 21.89 -17.62 0.51
CA PRO A 23 23.08 -16.76 0.49
C PRO A 23 22.80 -15.25 0.40
N ALA A 24 21.85 -14.81 -0.41
CA ALA A 24 21.49 -13.40 -0.59
C ALA A 24 20.22 -12.99 0.18
N ASP A 25 19.84 -13.75 1.20
CA ASP A 25 18.65 -13.49 2.02
C ASP A 25 19.04 -13.08 3.43
N VAL A 26 18.11 -12.40 4.12
CA VAL A 26 18.19 -12.13 5.56
C VAL A 26 16.99 -12.77 6.27
N LEU A 27 17.19 -13.18 7.53
CA LEU A 27 16.10 -13.61 8.41
C LEU A 27 15.69 -12.43 9.29
N ILE A 28 14.43 -12.05 9.20
CA ILE A 28 13.86 -10.94 9.95
C ILE A 28 12.95 -11.51 11.05
N LYS A 29 13.16 -11.07 12.30
CA LYS A 29 12.21 -11.18 13.38
C LYS A 29 11.17 -10.08 13.19
N VAL A 30 9.93 -10.45 12.87
CA VAL A 30 8.86 -9.51 12.55
C VAL A 30 8.35 -8.84 13.82
N GLU A 31 8.42 -7.52 13.87
CA GLU A 31 7.90 -6.74 15.01
C GLU A 31 6.51 -6.20 14.73
N ALA A 32 6.18 -5.89 13.47
CA ALA A 32 4.88 -5.40 13.04
C ALA A 32 4.56 -5.88 11.62
N CYS A 33 3.33 -6.34 11.37
CA CYS A 33 2.81 -6.69 10.05
C CYS A 33 1.39 -6.14 9.91
N ALA A 34 1.16 -5.25 8.93
CA ALA A 34 -0.14 -4.64 8.73
C ALA A 34 -1.04 -5.49 7.82
N VAL A 35 -2.34 -5.49 8.11
CA VAL A 35 -3.36 -6.15 7.29
C VAL A 35 -3.73 -5.25 6.11
N CYS A 36 -3.78 -5.84 4.92
CA CYS A 36 -4.13 -5.20 3.65
C CYS A 36 -5.40 -5.80 3.03
N SER A 37 -6.07 -5.05 2.15
CA SER A 37 -7.21 -5.58 1.38
C SER A 37 -6.81 -6.75 0.49
N SER A 38 -5.58 -6.76 -0.04
CA SER A 38 -5.05 -7.88 -0.82
C SER A 38 -4.89 -9.16 0.01
N ASP A 39 -4.62 -9.08 1.34
CA ASP A 39 -4.61 -10.25 2.21
C ASP A 39 -6.01 -10.88 2.29
N LEU A 40 -7.07 -10.07 2.34
CA LEU A 40 -8.45 -10.57 2.32
C LEU A 40 -8.76 -11.31 1.01
N SER A 41 -8.35 -10.72 -0.12
CA SER A 41 -8.59 -11.30 -1.45
C SER A 41 -7.81 -12.61 -1.64
N LEU A 42 -6.51 -12.64 -1.30
CA LEU A 42 -5.67 -13.83 -1.48
C LEU A 42 -5.97 -14.97 -0.49
N THR A 43 -6.53 -14.65 0.68
CA THR A 43 -7.02 -15.68 1.60
C THR A 43 -8.36 -16.26 1.16
N ALA A 44 -9.20 -15.47 0.50
CA ALA A 44 -10.47 -15.93 -0.05
C ALA A 44 -10.29 -16.83 -1.29
N LYS A 45 -9.34 -16.46 -2.18
CA LYS A 45 -9.08 -17.19 -3.42
C LYS A 45 -7.59 -17.16 -3.75
N PRO A 46 -6.95 -18.32 -4.02
CA PRO A 46 -5.52 -18.37 -4.34
C PRO A 46 -5.17 -17.52 -5.57
N TRP A 47 -4.07 -16.77 -5.45
CA TRP A 47 -3.49 -16.01 -6.55
C TRP A 47 -2.44 -16.85 -7.29
N PRO A 48 -2.12 -16.52 -8.57
CA PRO A 48 -1.13 -17.24 -9.34
C PRO A 48 0.23 -17.33 -8.62
N GLY A 49 0.73 -18.56 -8.43
CA GLY A 49 2.00 -18.83 -7.77
C GLY A 49 1.97 -18.78 -6.24
N GLN A 50 0.82 -18.57 -5.63
CA GLN A 50 0.66 -18.68 -4.17
C GLN A 50 1.01 -20.10 -3.71
N PRO A 51 1.76 -20.28 -2.62
CA PRO A 51 1.98 -21.59 -2.02
C PRO A 51 0.66 -22.30 -1.64
N PRO A 52 0.63 -23.63 -1.64
CA PRO A 52 -0.61 -24.37 -1.35
C PRO A 52 -1.08 -24.17 0.08
N TYR A 53 -2.36 -24.40 0.31
CA TYR A 53 -2.95 -24.44 1.66
C TYR A 53 -2.14 -25.37 2.58
N GLY A 54 -2.02 -24.99 3.84
CA GLY A 54 -1.21 -25.68 4.84
C GLY A 54 0.27 -25.31 4.84
N SER A 55 0.74 -24.53 3.84
CA SER A 55 2.13 -24.05 3.78
C SER A 55 2.28 -22.55 3.54
N PHE A 56 1.22 -21.85 3.14
CA PHE A 56 1.24 -20.43 2.84
C PHE A 56 1.00 -19.58 4.10
N ILE A 57 1.87 -18.59 4.28
CA ILE A 57 1.77 -17.55 5.31
C ILE A 57 1.63 -16.21 4.59
N PRO A 58 0.48 -15.51 4.71
CA PRO A 58 0.28 -14.19 4.11
C PRO A 58 0.97 -13.07 4.89
N GLY A 59 0.71 -11.81 4.50
CA GLY A 59 1.28 -10.61 5.10
C GLY A 59 2.48 -10.09 4.30
N HIS A 60 2.33 -8.90 3.74
CA HIS A 60 3.33 -8.30 2.83
C HIS A 60 3.74 -6.88 3.23
N GLU A 61 3.15 -6.33 4.27
CA GLU A 61 3.42 -5.00 4.82
C GLU A 61 4.03 -5.16 6.21
N TYR A 62 5.35 -5.35 6.33
CA TYR A 62 5.96 -5.61 7.62
C TYR A 62 7.34 -4.98 7.83
N SER A 63 7.70 -4.91 9.09
CA SER A 63 8.97 -4.41 9.58
C SER A 63 9.47 -5.27 10.75
N GLY A 64 10.75 -5.21 11.02
CA GLY A 64 11.32 -6.01 12.09
C GLY A 64 12.81 -5.79 12.26
N THR A 65 13.48 -6.77 12.88
CA THR A 65 14.90 -6.76 13.20
C THR A 65 15.59 -7.94 12.54
N ILE A 66 16.73 -7.72 11.89
CA ILE A 66 17.53 -8.79 11.29
C ILE A 66 18.14 -9.64 12.40
N VAL A 67 17.95 -10.97 12.32
CA VAL A 67 18.48 -11.94 13.31
C VAL A 67 19.41 -12.97 12.72
N ALA A 68 19.46 -13.12 11.39
CA ALA A 68 20.48 -13.91 10.71
C ALA A 68 20.69 -13.38 9.28
N LEU A 69 21.89 -13.59 8.74
CA LEU A 69 22.30 -13.17 7.41
C LEU A 69 22.67 -14.39 6.57
N GLY A 70 22.38 -14.32 5.27
CA GLY A 70 22.95 -15.21 4.28
C GLY A 70 24.44 -14.90 4.07
N GLU A 71 25.17 -15.88 3.55
CA GLU A 71 26.66 -15.82 3.48
C GLU A 71 27.23 -14.75 2.54
N THR A 72 26.40 -14.20 1.62
CA THR A 72 26.81 -13.15 0.68
C THR A 72 26.24 -11.77 1.03
N VAL A 73 25.62 -11.61 2.21
CA VAL A 73 25.04 -10.34 2.66
C VAL A 73 26.06 -9.60 3.52
N ASP A 74 26.55 -8.48 3.05
CA ASP A 74 27.50 -7.59 3.73
C ASP A 74 26.98 -6.17 3.97
N GLU A 75 25.81 -5.82 3.38
CA GLU A 75 25.18 -4.50 3.53
C GLU A 75 24.45 -4.31 4.86
N PHE A 76 24.17 -5.41 5.57
CA PHE A 76 23.42 -5.43 6.83
C PHE A 76 24.18 -6.18 7.93
N LYS A 77 23.78 -5.91 9.16
CA LYS A 77 24.25 -6.64 10.35
C LYS A 77 23.08 -7.13 11.20
N ILE A 78 23.33 -8.15 12.02
CA ILE A 78 22.36 -8.62 13.02
C ILE A 78 22.05 -7.48 13.98
N GLY A 79 20.75 -7.28 14.24
CA GLY A 79 20.25 -6.19 15.06
C GLY A 79 19.77 -4.98 14.25
N ASP A 80 20.03 -4.90 12.95
CA ASP A 80 19.53 -3.82 12.12
C ASP A 80 18.00 -3.83 12.08
N ARG A 81 17.43 -2.65 12.28
CA ARG A 81 15.98 -2.40 12.17
C ARG A 81 15.65 -2.16 10.72
N VAL A 82 14.65 -2.87 10.21
CA VAL A 82 14.33 -2.86 8.78
C VAL A 82 12.83 -2.86 8.53
N ALA A 83 12.46 -2.32 7.38
CA ALA A 83 11.17 -2.52 6.75
C ALA A 83 11.36 -3.16 5.37
N VAL A 84 10.30 -3.73 4.82
CA VAL A 84 10.43 -4.52 3.60
C VAL A 84 9.53 -4.01 2.49
N GLU A 85 9.98 -4.24 1.26
CA GLU A 85 9.18 -4.24 0.06
C GLU A 85 8.74 -5.67 -0.25
N ALA A 86 7.47 -5.86 -0.63
CA ALA A 86 6.97 -7.20 -0.89
C ALA A 86 7.54 -7.81 -2.18
N HIS A 87 7.78 -6.99 -3.21
CA HIS A 87 8.05 -7.44 -4.56
C HIS A 87 9.55 -7.47 -4.90
N LEU A 88 10.08 -8.65 -5.24
CA LEU A 88 11.42 -8.82 -5.83
C LEU A 88 11.35 -9.08 -7.34
N GLY A 89 10.27 -9.70 -7.81
CA GLY A 89 10.18 -10.22 -9.17
C GLY A 89 11.02 -11.48 -9.39
N CYS A 90 11.45 -11.74 -10.63
CA CYS A 90 12.30 -12.90 -10.96
C CYS A 90 13.75 -12.51 -11.29
N LEU A 91 14.11 -11.24 -11.23
CA LEU A 91 15.41 -10.62 -11.49
C LEU A 91 16.00 -10.83 -12.91
N ARG A 92 15.35 -11.63 -13.79
CA ARG A 92 15.92 -12.07 -15.08
C ARG A 92 15.07 -11.75 -16.31
N CYS A 93 13.77 -11.47 -16.20
CA CYS A 93 12.96 -11.07 -17.34
C CYS A 93 13.26 -9.62 -17.76
N ARG A 94 12.81 -9.24 -18.96
CA ARG A 94 13.02 -7.88 -19.49
C ARG A 94 12.56 -6.80 -18.49
N ASN A 95 11.37 -6.93 -17.94
CA ASN A 95 10.82 -5.93 -17.03
C ASN A 95 11.65 -5.81 -15.74
N CYS A 96 12.04 -6.94 -15.12
CA CYS A 96 12.88 -6.90 -13.93
C CYS A 96 14.25 -6.27 -14.19
N ARG A 97 14.87 -6.53 -15.36
CA ARG A 97 16.17 -5.93 -15.74
C ARG A 97 16.10 -4.43 -15.97
N LEU A 98 14.89 -3.91 -16.26
CA LEU A 98 14.61 -2.48 -16.41
C LEU A 98 14.13 -1.82 -15.11
N GLY A 99 14.15 -2.52 -13.97
CA GLY A 99 13.63 -2.03 -12.70
C GLY A 99 12.12 -2.17 -12.51
N ASN A 100 11.39 -2.63 -13.53
CA ASN A 100 9.92 -2.79 -13.49
C ASN A 100 9.50 -4.17 -12.93
N TYR A 101 10.05 -4.58 -11.80
CA TYR A 101 9.86 -5.92 -11.23
C TYR A 101 8.44 -6.17 -10.70
N THR A 102 7.68 -5.13 -10.33
CA THR A 102 6.26 -5.24 -9.97
C THR A 102 5.39 -5.69 -11.16
N ALA A 103 5.85 -5.43 -12.39
CA ALA A 103 5.30 -5.91 -13.65
C ALA A 103 6.08 -7.11 -14.22
N CYS A 104 6.58 -7.98 -13.36
CA CYS A 104 7.38 -9.15 -13.73
C CYS A 104 6.63 -10.08 -14.72
N LEU A 105 7.25 -10.38 -15.89
CA LEU A 105 6.66 -11.27 -16.90
C LEU A 105 6.55 -12.73 -16.44
N ASN A 106 7.23 -13.07 -15.35
CA ASN A 106 7.20 -14.39 -14.73
C ASN A 106 6.39 -14.41 -13.43
N TYR A 107 5.46 -13.46 -13.24
CA TYR A 107 4.63 -13.44 -12.03
C TYR A 107 3.93 -14.79 -11.82
N GLY A 108 4.00 -15.31 -10.60
CA GLY A 108 3.43 -16.62 -10.24
C GLY A 108 4.16 -17.84 -10.78
N LYS A 109 5.23 -17.69 -11.58
CA LYS A 109 6.06 -18.80 -12.08
C LYS A 109 7.25 -19.08 -11.17
N LYS A 110 7.88 -20.26 -11.35
CA LYS A 110 9.10 -20.65 -10.62
C LYS A 110 10.17 -19.56 -10.69
N GLY A 111 10.67 -19.14 -9.54
CA GLY A 111 11.70 -18.11 -9.40
C GLY A 111 11.15 -16.67 -9.33
N HIS A 112 9.84 -16.45 -9.38
CA HIS A 112 9.24 -15.20 -8.97
C HIS A 112 9.13 -15.16 -7.44
N ARG A 113 9.50 -14.02 -6.83
CA ARG A 113 9.38 -13.82 -5.39
C ARG A 113 8.59 -12.55 -5.11
N ALA A 114 7.54 -12.69 -4.32
CA ALA A 114 6.82 -11.61 -3.68
C ALA A 114 6.32 -12.13 -2.32
N ASN A 115 6.88 -11.59 -1.25
CA ASN A 115 6.58 -12.04 0.11
C ASN A 115 5.13 -11.74 0.47
N GLY A 116 4.44 -12.73 1.08
CA GLY A 116 3.02 -12.67 1.37
C GLY A 116 2.09 -12.87 0.16
N PHE A 117 2.65 -13.13 -1.05
CA PHE A 117 1.91 -13.43 -2.28
C PHE A 117 2.34 -14.75 -2.90
N THR A 118 3.59 -14.85 -3.37
CA THR A 118 4.14 -16.06 -4.02
C THR A 118 5.21 -16.75 -3.16
N THR A 119 5.57 -16.15 -2.06
CA THR A 119 6.41 -16.71 -0.98
C THR A 119 5.79 -16.33 0.37
N ASN A 120 6.21 -17.01 1.44
CA ASN A 120 5.71 -16.73 2.79
C ASN A 120 6.00 -15.30 3.24
N GLY A 121 5.08 -14.71 3.99
CA GLY A 121 5.07 -13.33 4.41
C GLY A 121 5.19 -13.13 5.93
N GLY A 122 4.80 -11.95 6.38
CA GLY A 122 5.08 -11.38 7.69
C GLY A 122 4.09 -11.71 8.81
N PHE A 123 2.98 -12.43 8.56
CA PHE A 123 2.15 -12.93 9.68
C PHE A 123 2.80 -14.16 10.34
N ALA A 124 4.06 -14.02 10.67
CA ALA A 124 4.91 -15.00 11.33
C ALA A 124 5.92 -14.32 12.25
N GLN A 125 6.42 -15.03 13.25
CA GLN A 125 7.48 -14.53 14.12
C GLN A 125 8.78 -14.24 13.35
N TYR A 126 9.06 -15.02 12.30
CA TYR A 126 10.25 -14.90 11.48
C TYR A 126 9.92 -15.07 10.01
N VAL A 127 10.56 -14.32 9.15
CA VAL A 127 10.41 -14.37 7.69
C VAL A 127 11.75 -14.16 7.01
N VAL A 128 11.94 -14.79 5.86
CA VAL A 128 13.13 -14.61 5.02
C VAL A 128 12.83 -13.64 3.89
N ASN A 129 13.72 -12.65 3.71
CA ASN A 129 13.68 -11.68 2.63
C ASN A 129 14.98 -11.68 1.85
N HIS A 130 14.89 -11.46 0.54
CA HIS A 130 16.04 -11.14 -0.28
C HIS A 130 16.54 -9.73 0.06
N VAL A 131 17.85 -9.56 0.14
CA VAL A 131 18.48 -8.30 0.54
C VAL A 131 18.00 -7.08 -0.24
N ASN A 132 17.72 -7.23 -1.56
CA ASN A 132 17.21 -6.16 -2.41
C ASN A 132 15.79 -5.67 -2.05
N THR A 133 15.09 -6.34 -1.15
CA THR A 133 13.75 -5.95 -0.68
C THR A 133 13.76 -5.43 0.76
N VAL A 134 14.94 -5.20 1.33
CA VAL A 134 15.12 -4.82 2.72
C VAL A 134 15.67 -3.41 2.80
N TYR A 135 15.06 -2.58 3.62
CA TYR A 135 15.41 -1.17 3.79
C TYR A 135 15.68 -0.88 5.26
N PRO A 136 16.85 -0.30 5.61
CA PRO A 136 17.13 0.10 6.99
C PRO A 136 16.21 1.24 7.41
N ILE A 137 15.69 1.18 8.64
CA ILE A 137 14.88 2.23 9.24
C ILE A 137 15.62 2.89 10.41
N PRO A 138 15.60 4.24 10.50
CA PRO A 138 16.21 4.94 11.63
C PRO A 138 15.40 4.74 12.91
N ASP A 139 16.03 5.00 14.06
CA ASP A 139 15.40 4.83 15.38
C ASP A 139 14.19 5.73 15.59
N SER A 140 14.11 6.86 14.87
CA SER A 140 12.97 7.79 14.91
C SER A 140 11.69 7.22 14.31
N VAL A 141 11.78 6.17 13.46
CA VAL A 141 10.62 5.53 12.82
C VAL A 141 10.26 4.24 13.56
N GLY A 142 9.04 4.18 14.10
CA GLY A 142 8.53 2.99 14.79
C GLY A 142 8.24 1.83 13.84
N PHE A 143 8.29 0.58 14.31
CA PHE A 143 8.01 -0.60 13.48
C PHE A 143 6.61 -0.63 12.89
N GLU A 144 5.59 -0.21 13.64
CA GLU A 144 4.21 -0.16 13.14
C GLU A 144 4.08 0.82 11.96
N GLU A 145 4.66 2.00 12.07
CA GLU A 145 4.69 3.00 11.00
C GLU A 145 5.54 2.51 9.82
N ALA A 146 6.70 1.91 10.11
CA ALA A 146 7.60 1.36 9.10
C ALA A 146 6.97 0.19 8.31
N SER A 147 6.06 -0.58 8.90
CA SER A 147 5.33 -1.64 8.16
C SER A 147 4.50 -1.09 6.99
N LEU A 148 4.17 0.21 7.00
CA LEU A 148 3.37 0.87 5.98
C LEU A 148 4.21 1.51 4.85
N ILE A 149 5.52 1.28 4.79
CA ILE A 149 6.36 1.87 3.71
C ILE A 149 5.93 1.40 2.32
N THR A 150 5.37 0.19 2.20
CA THR A 150 4.81 -0.32 0.95
C THR A 150 3.63 0.52 0.48
N ASN A 151 2.73 0.91 1.38
CA ASN A 151 1.60 1.79 1.06
C ASN A 151 2.05 3.18 0.63
N LEU A 152 2.99 3.77 1.39
CA LEU A 152 3.56 5.07 1.04
C LEU A 152 4.36 4.98 -0.26
N GLY A 153 5.12 3.90 -0.47
CA GLY A 153 5.85 3.63 -1.70
C GLY A 153 4.92 3.51 -2.92
N CYS A 154 3.78 2.82 -2.80
CA CYS A 154 2.77 2.76 -3.86
C CYS A 154 2.25 4.15 -4.25
N VAL A 155 1.93 4.99 -3.27
CA VAL A 155 1.46 6.36 -3.51
C VAL A 155 2.56 7.18 -4.19
N LEU A 156 3.79 7.13 -3.70
CA LEU A 156 4.94 7.84 -4.30
C LEU A 156 5.20 7.36 -5.73
N TYR A 157 5.12 6.06 -5.99
CA TYR A 157 5.24 5.52 -7.34
C TYR A 157 4.15 6.05 -8.27
N GLY A 158 2.92 6.21 -7.76
CA GLY A 158 1.85 6.88 -8.48
C GLY A 158 2.21 8.29 -8.88
N PHE A 159 2.70 9.11 -7.96
CA PHE A 159 3.16 10.47 -8.25
C PHE A 159 4.34 10.52 -9.24
N GLU A 160 5.25 9.55 -9.17
CA GLU A 160 6.34 9.42 -10.15
C GLU A 160 5.81 9.07 -11.54
N THR A 161 4.88 8.12 -11.64
CA THR A 161 4.32 7.60 -12.91
C THR A 161 3.54 8.65 -13.68
N ILE A 162 2.88 9.59 -13.01
CA ILE A 162 2.19 10.70 -13.68
C ILE A 162 3.15 11.77 -14.22
N GLY A 163 4.46 11.56 -14.15
CA GLY A 163 5.47 12.52 -14.60
C GLY A 163 5.69 13.66 -13.61
N GLY A 164 5.47 13.39 -12.32
CA GLY A 164 5.50 14.42 -11.29
C GLY A 164 4.25 15.29 -11.30
N TYR A 165 4.29 16.34 -10.52
CA TYR A 165 3.16 17.20 -10.31
C TYR A 165 3.66 18.64 -10.05
N ILE A 166 2.87 19.64 -10.32
CA ILE A 166 3.28 21.03 -10.22
C ILE A 166 2.87 21.59 -8.86
N VAL A 167 3.80 22.27 -8.19
CA VAL A 167 3.53 22.98 -6.93
C VAL A 167 2.37 23.95 -7.12
N GLY A 168 1.39 23.90 -6.22
CA GLY A 168 0.18 24.72 -6.30
C GLY A 168 -1.00 24.08 -7.01
N ASP A 169 -0.83 22.90 -7.64
CA ASP A 169 -1.92 22.16 -8.27
C ASP A 169 -3.03 21.78 -7.27
N HIS A 170 -4.25 21.69 -7.77
CA HIS A 170 -5.41 21.19 -7.03
C HIS A 170 -5.51 19.67 -7.17
N VAL A 171 -5.49 18.97 -6.04
CA VAL A 171 -5.54 17.51 -5.98
C VAL A 171 -6.85 17.03 -5.37
N ALA A 172 -7.57 16.16 -6.08
CA ALA A 172 -8.76 15.49 -5.57
C ALA A 172 -8.45 14.01 -5.29
N VAL A 173 -8.81 13.53 -4.09
CA VAL A 173 -8.58 12.14 -3.67
C VAL A 173 -9.92 11.47 -3.42
N ILE A 174 -10.25 10.43 -4.19
CA ILE A 174 -11.46 9.63 -4.05
C ILE A 174 -11.13 8.41 -3.19
N GLY A 175 -11.84 8.27 -2.08
CA GLY A 175 -11.72 7.14 -1.17
C GLY A 175 -10.82 7.41 0.04
N PRO A 176 -11.40 7.64 1.25
CA PRO A 176 -10.64 7.85 2.48
C PRO A 176 -10.17 6.52 3.10
N GLY A 177 -9.64 5.62 2.27
CA GLY A 177 -8.92 4.41 2.67
C GLY A 177 -7.46 4.70 3.00
N PRO A 178 -6.66 3.70 3.40
CA PRO A 178 -5.24 3.91 3.71
C PRO A 178 -4.47 4.63 2.59
N LEU A 179 -4.57 4.16 1.34
CA LEU A 179 -3.86 4.80 0.21
C LEU A 179 -4.35 6.23 -0.05
N GLY A 180 -5.66 6.49 0.06
CA GLY A 180 -6.19 7.84 -0.12
C GLY A 180 -5.76 8.80 0.98
N LEU A 181 -5.75 8.36 2.24
CA LEU A 181 -5.26 9.17 3.36
C LEU A 181 -3.75 9.47 3.23
N ILE A 182 -2.95 8.49 2.82
CA ILE A 182 -1.53 8.68 2.49
C ILE A 182 -1.38 9.66 1.32
N SER A 183 -2.25 9.57 0.28
CA SER A 183 -2.22 10.48 -0.86
C SER A 183 -2.49 11.93 -0.46
N VAL A 184 -3.36 12.16 0.54
CA VAL A 184 -3.59 13.50 1.10
C VAL A 184 -2.30 14.05 1.71
N GLU A 185 -1.63 13.28 2.59
CA GLU A 185 -0.38 13.71 3.22
C GLU A 185 0.73 13.96 2.20
N VAL A 186 0.90 13.04 1.23
CA VAL A 186 1.92 13.17 0.17
C VAL A 186 1.63 14.41 -0.68
N ALA A 187 0.38 14.66 -1.09
CA ALA A 187 0.02 15.86 -1.83
C ALA A 187 0.36 17.14 -1.06
N LYS A 188 0.06 17.18 0.24
CA LYS A 188 0.42 18.33 1.11
C LYS A 188 1.94 18.46 1.26
N ALA A 189 2.67 17.36 1.47
CA ALA A 189 4.13 17.37 1.56
C ALA A 189 4.80 17.84 0.25
N LEU A 190 4.16 17.62 -0.91
CA LEU A 190 4.57 18.09 -2.23
C LEU A 190 4.02 19.48 -2.57
N CYS A 191 3.49 20.22 -1.60
CA CYS A 191 2.99 21.58 -1.75
C CYS A 191 1.81 21.73 -2.71
N ALA A 192 0.81 20.82 -2.64
CA ALA A 192 -0.47 21.00 -3.32
C ALA A 192 -1.11 22.33 -2.91
N GLY A 193 -1.66 23.06 -3.88
CA GLY A 193 -2.39 24.29 -3.64
C GLY A 193 -3.65 24.05 -2.82
N ARG A 194 -4.39 23.00 -3.18
CA ARG A 194 -5.56 22.55 -2.43
C ARG A 194 -5.76 21.05 -2.55
N VAL A 195 -6.14 20.40 -1.47
CA VAL A 195 -6.42 18.95 -1.43
C VAL A 195 -7.87 18.71 -1.02
N PHE A 196 -8.63 18.08 -1.92
CA PHE A 196 -10.00 17.63 -1.68
C PHE A 196 -9.99 16.14 -1.34
N LEU A 197 -10.71 15.74 -0.31
CA LEU A 197 -10.90 14.32 0.04
C LEU A 197 -12.39 13.95 -0.06
N ILE A 198 -12.69 12.98 -0.92
CA ILE A 198 -14.03 12.53 -1.27
C ILE A 198 -14.31 11.16 -0.69
N GLY A 199 -15.47 10.95 -0.08
CA GLY A 199 -15.86 9.66 0.46
C GLY A 199 -17.24 9.62 1.10
N THR A 200 -17.58 8.48 1.73
CA THR A 200 -18.88 8.25 2.36
C THR A 200 -18.82 8.18 3.89
N ARG A 201 -17.61 7.99 4.46
CA ARG A 201 -17.45 7.69 5.89
C ARG A 201 -16.93 8.88 6.66
N THR A 202 -17.81 9.49 7.45
CA THR A 202 -17.51 10.70 8.22
C THR A 202 -16.25 10.56 9.09
N ALA A 203 -16.05 9.43 9.79
CA ALA A 203 -14.87 9.23 10.63
C ALA A 203 -13.56 9.27 9.83
N ARG A 204 -13.52 8.63 8.66
CA ARG A 204 -12.34 8.62 7.78
C ARG A 204 -12.13 9.94 7.07
N LEU A 205 -13.21 10.64 6.69
CA LEU A 205 -13.13 12.01 6.17
C LEU A 205 -12.53 12.95 7.21
N LYS A 206 -12.94 12.85 8.48
CA LYS A 206 -12.35 13.61 9.60
C LYS A 206 -10.87 13.29 9.79
N ALA A 207 -10.48 12.00 9.69
CA ALA A 207 -9.06 11.62 9.73
C ALA A 207 -8.28 12.29 8.60
N GLY A 208 -8.79 12.28 7.36
CA GLY A 208 -8.15 12.97 6.25
C GLY A 208 -8.08 14.48 6.41
N LYS A 209 -9.08 15.10 7.07
CA LYS A 209 -9.00 16.52 7.43
C LYS A 209 -7.85 16.81 8.39
N ALA A 210 -7.66 15.94 9.38
CA ALA A 210 -6.53 16.03 10.32
C ALA A 210 -5.16 15.83 9.65
N LEU A 211 -5.12 15.02 8.56
CA LEU A 211 -3.92 14.79 7.74
C LEU A 211 -3.67 15.92 6.71
N GLY A 212 -4.48 16.97 6.69
CA GLY A 212 -4.24 18.16 5.87
C GLY A 212 -5.14 18.33 4.65
N ALA A 213 -6.21 17.52 4.47
CA ALA A 213 -7.18 17.79 3.42
C ALA A 213 -7.83 19.17 3.66
N ASP A 214 -7.79 20.06 2.66
CA ASP A 214 -8.35 21.40 2.76
C ASP A 214 -9.88 21.35 2.75
N ARG A 215 -10.47 20.46 1.99
CA ARG A 215 -11.91 20.23 1.87
C ARG A 215 -12.21 18.73 1.94
N ILE A 216 -13.19 18.36 2.76
CA ILE A 216 -13.76 17.00 2.78
C ILE A 216 -15.14 17.05 2.15
N ILE A 217 -15.46 16.07 1.29
CA ILE A 217 -16.72 15.98 0.55
C ILE A 217 -17.37 14.63 0.86
N ASP A 218 -18.52 14.68 1.50
CA ASP A 218 -19.35 13.51 1.77
C ASP A 218 -20.33 13.32 0.59
N VAL A 219 -20.07 12.31 -0.25
CA VAL A 219 -20.88 12.05 -1.46
C VAL A 219 -22.32 11.69 -1.18
N SER A 220 -22.71 11.43 0.08
CA SER A 220 -24.10 11.26 0.46
C SER A 220 -24.84 12.59 0.64
N LYS A 221 -24.12 13.72 0.64
CA LYS A 221 -24.64 15.06 0.93
C LYS A 221 -24.41 16.07 -0.18
N GLU A 222 -23.33 15.87 -0.94
CA GLU A 222 -22.86 16.83 -1.94
C GLU A 222 -22.41 16.07 -3.19
N ASP A 223 -22.62 16.67 -4.37
CA ASP A 223 -22.03 16.19 -5.61
C ASP A 223 -20.56 16.61 -5.67
N PRO A 224 -19.59 15.68 -5.62
CA PRO A 224 -18.19 16.01 -5.60
C PRO A 224 -17.69 16.69 -6.88
N VAL A 225 -18.28 16.37 -8.04
CA VAL A 225 -17.92 16.99 -9.32
C VAL A 225 -18.31 18.46 -9.31
N GLN A 226 -19.52 18.76 -8.86
CA GLN A 226 -20.02 20.14 -8.75
C GLN A 226 -19.16 20.93 -7.76
N VAL A 227 -18.94 20.41 -6.55
CA VAL A 227 -18.14 21.09 -5.51
C VAL A 227 -16.74 21.44 -6.01
N ILE A 228 -16.05 20.48 -6.67
CA ILE A 228 -14.70 20.74 -7.20
C ILE A 228 -14.74 21.80 -8.29
N LYS A 229 -15.68 21.76 -9.21
CA LYS A 229 -15.82 22.80 -10.25
C LYS A 229 -16.10 24.18 -9.64
N GLU A 230 -17.02 24.28 -8.70
CA GLU A 230 -17.32 25.54 -8.03
C GLU A 230 -16.08 26.12 -7.29
N GLU A 231 -15.37 25.26 -6.55
CA GLU A 231 -14.21 25.69 -5.75
C GLU A 231 -12.91 25.85 -6.57
N THR A 232 -12.95 25.53 -7.87
CA THR A 232 -11.86 25.77 -8.85
C THR A 232 -12.27 26.71 -10.00
N ASN A 233 -13.27 27.56 -9.79
CA ASN A 233 -13.77 28.52 -10.80
C ASN A 233 -14.17 27.86 -12.13
N GLY A 234 -14.78 26.68 -12.09
CA GLY A 234 -15.21 25.91 -13.25
C GLY A 234 -14.12 25.07 -13.93
N ILE A 235 -12.88 25.14 -13.47
CA ILE A 235 -11.73 24.50 -14.13
C ILE A 235 -11.68 22.99 -13.86
N GLY A 236 -11.83 22.56 -12.61
CA GLY A 236 -11.63 21.19 -12.16
C GLY A 236 -10.25 20.95 -11.50
N ALA A 237 -9.99 19.73 -11.05
CA ALA A 237 -8.74 19.36 -10.38
C ALA A 237 -7.62 19.06 -11.40
N ASP A 238 -6.39 19.46 -11.09
CA ASP A 238 -5.19 19.16 -11.88
C ASP A 238 -4.84 17.69 -11.85
N LEU A 239 -4.97 17.07 -10.67
CA LEU A 239 -4.76 15.65 -10.41
C LEU A 239 -5.95 15.08 -9.65
N VAL A 240 -6.49 13.97 -10.15
CA VAL A 240 -7.48 13.17 -9.41
C VAL A 240 -6.89 11.80 -9.11
N ILE A 241 -6.87 11.43 -7.82
CA ILE A 241 -6.37 10.13 -7.34
C ILE A 241 -7.57 9.28 -6.95
N GLU A 242 -7.78 8.18 -7.66
CA GLU A 242 -8.80 7.17 -7.34
C GLU A 242 -8.16 6.06 -6.49
N SER A 243 -8.60 5.92 -5.26
CA SER A 243 -8.12 4.94 -4.28
C SER A 243 -9.21 4.15 -3.57
N SER A 244 -10.47 4.28 -4.03
CA SER A 244 -11.61 3.61 -3.43
C SER A 244 -11.85 2.21 -3.99
N GLY A 245 -11.52 1.99 -5.26
CA GLY A 245 -11.88 0.81 -6.02
C GLY A 245 -13.39 0.66 -6.29
N ALA A 246 -14.19 1.74 -6.11
CA ALA A 246 -15.61 1.70 -6.41
C ALA A 246 -15.85 1.78 -7.93
N THR A 247 -16.78 0.99 -8.44
CA THR A 247 -17.04 0.85 -9.88
C THR A 247 -17.38 2.18 -10.59
N GLN A 248 -18.03 3.11 -9.89
CA GLN A 248 -18.38 4.44 -10.44
C GLN A 248 -17.26 5.47 -10.31
N ALA A 249 -16.23 5.21 -9.50
CA ALA A 249 -15.18 6.19 -9.17
C ALA A 249 -14.28 6.57 -10.36
N PRO A 250 -13.95 5.70 -11.32
CA PRO A 250 -13.18 6.10 -12.50
C PRO A 250 -13.89 7.16 -13.37
N GLN A 251 -15.21 7.05 -13.59
CA GLN A 251 -15.96 8.08 -14.31
C GLN A 251 -15.98 9.40 -13.52
N MET A 252 -16.26 9.32 -12.22
CA MET A 252 -16.25 10.48 -11.35
C MET A 252 -14.87 11.19 -11.38
N ALA A 253 -13.78 10.44 -11.43
CA ALA A 253 -12.43 11.00 -11.55
C ALA A 253 -12.22 11.73 -12.88
N ILE A 254 -12.75 11.19 -13.98
CA ILE A 254 -12.72 11.86 -15.29
C ILE A 254 -13.49 13.18 -15.24
N ASP A 255 -14.67 13.20 -14.63
CA ASP A 255 -15.55 14.38 -14.57
C ASP A 255 -15.01 15.50 -13.69
N MET A 256 -14.27 15.15 -12.63
CA MET A 256 -13.60 16.11 -11.73
C MET A 256 -12.31 16.69 -12.29
N ALA A 257 -11.59 15.95 -13.15
CA ALA A 257 -10.34 16.40 -13.69
C ALA A 257 -10.55 17.56 -14.71
N ARG A 258 -9.67 18.57 -14.64
CA ARG A 258 -9.65 19.64 -15.63
C ARG A 258 -9.24 19.13 -17.01
N ARG A 259 -9.41 19.98 -18.05
CA ARG A 259 -8.76 19.75 -19.36
C ARG A 259 -7.25 19.61 -19.18
N MET A 260 -6.63 18.62 -19.84
CA MET A 260 -5.24 18.23 -19.67
C MET A 260 -4.91 17.75 -18.24
N GLY A 261 -5.91 17.45 -17.42
CA GLY A 261 -5.74 16.93 -16.07
C GLY A 261 -5.28 15.47 -16.10
N LYS A 262 -4.71 15.04 -14.97
CA LYS A 262 -4.18 13.68 -14.78
C LYS A 262 -5.09 12.91 -13.82
N ILE A 263 -5.30 11.63 -14.11
CA ILE A 263 -6.06 10.71 -13.27
C ILE A 263 -5.12 9.57 -12.89
N LEU A 264 -4.93 9.35 -11.60
CA LEU A 264 -4.13 8.26 -11.06
C LEU A 264 -5.05 7.23 -10.41
N LEU A 265 -5.10 6.02 -10.97
CA LEU A 265 -5.87 4.92 -10.40
C LEU A 265 -4.95 4.09 -9.49
N LEU A 266 -5.21 4.14 -8.18
CA LEU A 266 -4.60 3.30 -7.13
C LEU A 266 -5.57 2.23 -6.64
N GLY A 267 -6.88 2.45 -6.82
CA GLY A 267 -7.92 1.49 -6.51
C GLY A 267 -8.12 0.51 -7.67
N PHE A 268 -8.50 -0.72 -7.34
CA PHE A 268 -8.82 -1.76 -8.32
C PHE A 268 -10.28 -2.18 -8.13
N PRO A 269 -11.21 -1.76 -9.01
CA PRO A 269 -12.58 -2.24 -8.99
C PRO A 269 -12.62 -3.77 -9.17
N GLU A 270 -13.47 -4.44 -8.39
CA GLU A 270 -13.69 -5.89 -8.53
C GLU A 270 -14.50 -6.21 -9.79
N GLU A 271 -15.42 -5.30 -10.17
CA GLU A 271 -16.27 -5.41 -11.35
C GLU A 271 -15.82 -4.40 -12.44
N PRO A 272 -16.10 -4.67 -13.72
CA PRO A 272 -15.79 -3.74 -14.79
C PRO A 272 -16.43 -2.37 -14.58
N ALA A 273 -15.62 -1.31 -14.66
CA ALA A 273 -16.08 0.07 -14.59
C ALA A 273 -16.46 0.59 -15.99
N HIS A 274 -17.57 1.31 -16.07
CA HIS A 274 -18.00 1.99 -17.28
C HIS A 274 -17.48 3.43 -17.27
N THR A 275 -16.78 3.83 -18.34
CA THR A 275 -16.21 5.17 -18.49
C THR A 275 -16.46 5.73 -19.88
N ASN A 276 -16.68 7.03 -19.96
CA ASN A 276 -16.79 7.76 -21.24
C ASN A 276 -15.39 8.17 -21.73
N PHE A 277 -14.77 7.34 -22.54
CA PHE A 277 -13.45 7.62 -23.14
C PHE A 277 -13.48 8.80 -24.13
N SER A 278 -14.65 9.21 -24.65
CA SER A 278 -14.76 10.37 -25.52
C SER A 278 -14.31 11.66 -24.82
N ASP A 279 -14.63 11.79 -23.53
CA ASP A 279 -14.27 12.98 -22.74
C ASP A 279 -12.77 13.01 -22.44
N LEU A 280 -12.14 11.85 -22.26
CA LEU A 280 -10.68 11.78 -22.14
C LEU A 280 -10.00 12.34 -23.39
N GLY A 281 -10.42 11.89 -24.59
CA GLY A 281 -9.80 12.31 -25.84
C GLY A 281 -10.06 13.78 -26.18
N LYS A 282 -11.30 14.25 -26.04
CA LYS A 282 -11.69 15.64 -26.36
C LYS A 282 -11.03 16.68 -25.44
N GLU A 283 -10.74 16.28 -24.21
CA GLU A 283 -10.17 17.18 -23.19
C GLU A 283 -8.69 16.92 -22.91
N ASN A 284 -8.05 16.02 -23.68
CA ASN A 284 -6.64 15.62 -23.49
C ASN A 284 -6.30 15.23 -22.05
N LYS A 285 -7.22 14.56 -21.37
CA LYS A 285 -6.98 14.01 -20.03
C LYS A 285 -6.16 12.72 -20.12
N SER A 286 -5.36 12.40 -19.11
CA SER A 286 -4.57 11.16 -19.08
C SER A 286 -4.91 10.31 -17.87
N ILE A 287 -4.93 8.98 -18.08
CA ILE A 287 -5.11 8.00 -17.00
C ILE A 287 -3.79 7.25 -16.81
N HIS A 288 -3.36 7.16 -15.57
CA HIS A 288 -2.18 6.44 -15.13
C HIS A 288 -2.56 5.38 -14.11
N THR A 289 -1.86 4.26 -14.14
CA THR A 289 -2.04 3.17 -13.19
C THR A 289 -0.70 2.71 -12.64
N VAL A 290 -0.69 2.27 -11.40
CA VAL A 290 0.50 1.68 -10.78
C VAL A 290 0.13 0.40 -10.05
N ARG A 291 1.12 -0.49 -9.91
CA ARG A 291 1.04 -1.67 -9.07
C ARG A 291 2.34 -1.81 -8.31
N GLY A 292 2.23 -1.95 -6.99
CA GLY A 292 3.39 -2.05 -6.11
C GLY A 292 4.13 -0.72 -5.96
N GLU A 293 5.34 -0.76 -5.45
CA GLU A 293 6.04 0.37 -4.88
C GLU A 293 7.00 1.06 -5.87
N GLY A 294 7.37 0.36 -6.95
CA GLY A 294 8.45 0.81 -7.83
C GLY A 294 9.80 0.89 -7.09
N TRP A 295 10.87 0.72 -7.80
CA TRP A 295 12.23 0.40 -7.30
C TRP A 295 12.89 1.38 -6.32
N ALA A 296 12.46 2.63 -6.22
CA ALA A 296 13.10 3.62 -5.35
C ALA A 296 12.16 4.13 -4.24
N ASN A 297 10.88 3.78 -4.28
CA ASN A 297 9.89 4.52 -3.51
C ASN A 297 9.78 4.06 -2.05
N CYS A 298 10.15 2.82 -1.71
CA CYS A 298 10.27 2.42 -0.31
C CYS A 298 11.39 3.19 0.42
N GLY A 299 12.54 3.41 -0.24
CA GLY A 299 13.61 4.24 0.32
C GLY A 299 13.19 5.71 0.49
N ARG A 300 12.47 6.28 -0.52
CA ARG A 300 11.89 7.63 -0.43
C ARG A 300 10.85 7.73 0.69
N ALA A 301 10.02 6.69 0.86
CA ALA A 301 9.04 6.61 1.94
C ALA A 301 9.72 6.71 3.31
N ILE A 302 10.78 5.94 3.54
CA ILE A 302 11.56 6.02 4.79
C ILE A 302 12.15 7.41 5.00
N SER A 303 12.68 8.04 3.95
CA SER A 303 13.24 9.40 4.03
C SER A 303 12.19 10.44 4.44
N LEU A 304 10.96 10.31 3.92
CA LEU A 304 9.84 11.19 4.28
C LEU A 304 9.39 10.98 5.74
N LEU A 305 9.31 9.72 6.19
CA LEU A 305 9.00 9.39 7.59
C LEU A 305 10.08 9.89 8.55
N ALA A 306 11.35 9.64 8.23
CA ALA A 306 12.50 10.04 9.05
C ALA A 306 12.61 11.56 9.20
N SER A 307 12.23 12.32 8.16
CA SER A 307 12.23 13.79 8.17
C SER A 307 10.93 14.40 8.69
N ASN A 308 9.98 13.59 9.16
CA ASN A 308 8.64 14.01 9.60
C ASN A 308 7.87 14.86 8.56
N ARG A 309 8.13 14.64 7.26
CA ARG A 309 7.36 15.27 6.17
C ARG A 309 6.03 14.58 5.93
N VAL A 310 5.96 13.29 6.26
CA VAL A 310 4.77 12.45 6.27
C VAL A 310 4.79 11.66 7.57
N SER A 311 3.63 11.38 8.17
CA SER A 311 3.50 10.52 9.35
C SER A 311 2.33 9.56 9.20
N LEU A 312 2.61 8.27 9.26
CA LEU A 312 1.62 7.22 9.13
C LEU A 312 1.10 6.71 10.49
N LYS A 313 1.57 7.30 11.60
CA LYS A 313 1.23 6.86 12.97
C LYS A 313 -0.27 6.86 13.22
N SER A 314 -0.97 7.91 12.78
CA SER A 314 -2.41 8.05 12.98
C SER A 314 -3.25 7.07 12.15
N LEU A 315 -2.65 6.44 11.13
CA LEU A 315 -3.31 5.43 10.30
C LEU A 315 -3.37 4.07 10.99
N VAL A 316 -2.40 3.77 11.87
CA VAL A 316 -2.41 2.54 12.69
C VAL A 316 -3.39 2.71 13.82
N THR A 317 -4.60 2.22 13.65
CA THR A 317 -5.70 2.42 14.60
C THR A 317 -5.89 1.25 15.56
N HIS A 318 -5.46 0.06 15.19
CA HIS A 318 -5.62 -1.16 15.98
C HIS A 318 -4.37 -2.02 15.91
N SER A 319 -4.07 -2.70 17.02
CA SER A 319 -2.95 -3.62 17.14
C SER A 319 -3.40 -4.90 17.82
N PHE A 320 -2.95 -6.05 17.31
CA PHE A 320 -3.29 -7.38 17.81
C PHE A 320 -2.05 -8.26 17.96
N SER A 321 -2.10 -9.26 18.80
CA SER A 321 -1.12 -10.35 18.82
C SER A 321 -1.31 -11.28 17.61
N LEU A 322 -0.32 -12.14 17.32
CA LEU A 322 -0.47 -13.15 16.28
C LEU A 322 -1.61 -14.14 16.59
N ASN A 323 -1.83 -14.43 17.86
CA ASN A 323 -2.89 -15.35 18.29
C ASN A 323 -4.29 -14.81 17.96
N ASP A 324 -4.42 -13.49 17.86
CA ASP A 324 -5.68 -12.80 17.56
C ASP A 324 -5.80 -12.46 16.06
N ILE A 325 -5.07 -13.14 15.17
CA ILE A 325 -5.04 -12.86 13.73
C ILE A 325 -6.44 -12.84 13.10
N PHE A 326 -7.32 -13.70 13.55
CA PHE A 326 -8.71 -13.74 13.07
C PHE A 326 -9.45 -12.45 13.39
N GLU A 327 -9.36 -11.97 14.63
CA GLU A 327 -9.97 -10.71 15.06
C GLU A 327 -9.32 -9.50 14.37
N ALA A 328 -8.02 -9.55 14.08
CA ALA A 328 -7.34 -8.51 13.31
C ALA A 328 -7.90 -8.41 11.88
N PHE A 329 -8.06 -9.55 11.19
CA PHE A 329 -8.65 -9.59 9.84
C PHE A 329 -10.11 -9.14 9.84
N LYS A 330 -10.91 -9.60 10.81
CA LYS A 330 -12.30 -9.19 10.99
C LYS A 330 -12.41 -7.68 11.26
N THR A 331 -11.63 -7.16 12.19
CA THR A 331 -11.59 -5.71 12.53
C THR A 331 -11.27 -4.87 11.31
N PHE A 332 -10.28 -5.29 10.51
CA PHE A 332 -9.92 -4.59 9.27
C PHE A 332 -11.04 -4.68 8.22
N LYS A 333 -11.58 -5.87 7.96
CA LYS A 333 -12.62 -6.14 6.97
C LYS A 333 -13.91 -5.38 7.27
N GLU A 334 -14.39 -5.49 8.50
CA GLU A 334 -15.65 -4.90 8.96
C GLU A 334 -15.49 -3.45 9.43
N ARG A 335 -14.23 -2.97 9.53
CA ARG A 335 -13.88 -1.61 9.96
C ARG A 335 -14.37 -1.29 11.37
N ILE A 336 -14.29 -2.27 12.26
CA ILE A 336 -14.70 -2.18 13.66
C ILE A 336 -13.92 -1.05 14.32
N GLY A 337 -14.61 -0.25 15.15
CA GLY A 337 -13.98 0.88 15.84
C GLY A 337 -13.37 1.95 14.93
N GLY A 338 -13.80 2.02 13.65
CA GLY A 338 -13.24 2.97 12.69
C GLY A 338 -11.89 2.56 12.11
N ALA A 339 -11.54 1.28 12.13
CA ALA A 339 -10.26 0.75 11.69
C ALA A 339 -9.85 1.28 10.31
N ILE A 340 -8.62 1.84 10.23
CA ILE A 340 -7.96 2.28 9.00
C ILE A 340 -6.88 1.28 8.63
N LYS A 341 -5.83 1.15 9.45
CA LYS A 341 -4.83 0.08 9.40
C LYS A 341 -4.84 -0.70 10.70
N VAL A 342 -4.77 -2.01 10.56
CA VAL A 342 -4.69 -2.96 11.67
C VAL A 342 -3.33 -3.63 11.59
N VAL A 343 -2.57 -3.61 12.67
CA VAL A 343 -1.24 -4.20 12.75
C VAL A 343 -1.27 -5.44 13.64
N VAL A 344 -0.63 -6.50 13.18
CA VAL A 344 -0.36 -7.70 13.97
C VAL A 344 1.09 -7.66 14.44
N LYS A 345 1.32 -7.93 15.71
CA LYS A 345 2.66 -8.02 16.35
C LYS A 345 3.00 -9.47 16.65
N PRO A 346 3.69 -10.19 15.75
CA PRO A 346 3.85 -11.64 15.88
C PRO A 346 4.70 -12.09 17.08
N ASN A 347 5.54 -11.21 17.61
CA ASN A 347 6.41 -11.47 18.74
C ASN A 347 5.95 -10.83 20.06
N GLN A 348 4.81 -10.14 20.06
CA GLN A 348 4.15 -9.67 21.28
C GLN A 348 3.33 -10.82 21.89
N ARG A 349 3.50 -11.06 23.20
CA ARG A 349 2.74 -12.06 23.97
C ARG A 349 1.39 -11.51 24.42
#